data_8513756e923030f855576968b2280dff
#
_entry.id   8513756e923030f855576968b2280dff
#
_cell.length_a   1.000
_cell.length_b   1.000
_cell.length_c   1.000
_cell.angle_alpha   90.00
_cell.angle_beta   90.00
_cell.angle_gamma   90.00
#
_symmetry.space_group_name_H-M   'P 1'
#
loop_
_entity.id
_entity.type
_entity.pdbx_description
1 polymer ?
#
loop_
_entity_poly.entity_id
_entity_poly.type
_entity_poly.pdbx_seq_one_letter_code
_entity_poly.pdbx_strand_id
1 'polypeptide(L)'
;ARKMLAWTEAGKEILQDEFDVVFEVDDNYDDNISEVKNLTDAETECLRELVKMLSLNHDNDPKYIKVLDILNNGVEESDLPWKNNGCIIFSQYYDSAYFIAEKLSKDLPDNVIGLYAGGEKSGYFLNGSYHKDSKDSIKSKVKNHEIKILVGTDAASEGLNLQTLSTLINLDLPWNPTRLEQRKGRIQRIGQIASKVKIFN
;
A
#
# COMPACT_ATOMS: atom_id res chain seq x y z
N ALA A 1 -1.67 -14.96 -7.82
CA ALA A 1 -1.47 -16.41 -7.58
C ALA A 1 -2.62 -17.01 -6.75
N ARG A 2 -2.86 -16.60 -5.48
CA ARG A 2 -3.93 -17.15 -4.62
C ARG A 2 -5.31 -17.06 -5.26
N LYS A 3 -5.64 -15.92 -5.86
CA LYS A 3 -6.92 -15.68 -6.54
C LYS A 3 -7.08 -16.59 -7.76
N MET A 4 -6.02 -16.72 -8.58
CA MET A 4 -6.01 -17.63 -9.72
C MET A 4 -6.21 -19.08 -9.29
N LEU A 5 -5.55 -19.50 -8.22
CA LEU A 5 -5.69 -20.85 -7.68
C LEU A 5 -7.10 -21.12 -7.16
N ALA A 6 -7.69 -20.19 -6.42
CA ALA A 6 -9.05 -20.29 -5.94
C ALA A 6 -10.08 -20.42 -7.07
N TRP A 7 -9.89 -19.71 -8.18
CA TRP A 7 -10.76 -19.83 -9.36
C TRP A 7 -10.67 -21.18 -10.04
N THR A 8 -9.49 -21.83 -10.01
CA THR A 8 -9.32 -23.18 -10.58
C THR A 8 -9.88 -24.28 -9.69
N GLU A 9 -9.84 -24.14 -8.37
CA GLU A 9 -10.25 -25.17 -7.40
C GLU A 9 -11.73 -25.12 -7.01
N ALA A 10 -12.32 -23.95 -6.92
CA ALA A 10 -13.64 -23.76 -6.31
C ALA A 10 -14.82 -23.65 -7.28
N GLY A 11 -14.60 -23.66 -8.62
CA GLY A 11 -15.71 -23.55 -9.59
C GLY A 11 -16.69 -22.44 -9.22
N LYS A 12 -16.53 -21.29 -9.74
CA LYS A 12 -17.40 -20.11 -9.91
C LYS A 12 -18.32 -19.59 -8.79
N GLU A 13 -18.86 -20.39 -7.88
CA GLU A 13 -20.01 -19.93 -7.08
C GLU A 13 -19.71 -19.37 -5.69
N ILE A 14 -18.53 -19.63 -5.13
CA ILE A 14 -18.24 -19.32 -3.72
C ILE A 14 -17.48 -18.00 -3.53
N LEU A 15 -16.95 -17.40 -4.58
CA LEU A 15 -15.97 -16.32 -4.43
C LEU A 15 -16.47 -14.92 -4.78
N GLN A 16 -17.69 -14.78 -5.24
CA GLN A 16 -18.21 -13.46 -5.66
C GLN A 16 -18.51 -12.56 -4.46
N ASP A 17 -19.04 -13.11 -3.37
CA ASP A 17 -19.48 -12.32 -2.21
C ASP A 17 -18.36 -11.91 -1.23
N GLU A 18 -17.26 -12.66 -1.14
CA GLU A 18 -16.16 -12.33 -0.20
C GLU A 18 -15.05 -11.46 -0.82
N PHE A 19 -14.95 -11.39 -2.15
CA PHE A 19 -13.85 -10.72 -2.85
C PHE A 19 -14.16 -9.35 -3.44
N ASP A 20 -15.41 -8.94 -3.50
CA ASP A 20 -15.82 -7.62 -4.02
C ASP A 20 -15.29 -6.43 -3.19
N VAL A 21 -14.73 -6.70 -2.02
CA VAL A 21 -14.26 -5.65 -1.11
C VAL A 21 -12.81 -5.20 -1.39
N VAL A 22 -12.02 -5.94 -2.17
CA VAL A 22 -10.53 -5.78 -2.13
C VAL A 22 -9.87 -5.34 -3.43
N PHE A 23 -10.52 -5.34 -4.60
CA PHE A 23 -9.80 -5.11 -5.85
C PHE A 23 -10.43 -4.01 -6.72
N GLU A 24 -9.67 -2.94 -6.99
CA GLU A 24 -9.86 -2.15 -8.22
C GLU A 24 -9.48 -3.08 -9.38
N VAL A 25 -10.48 -3.59 -10.06
CA VAL A 25 -10.29 -4.27 -11.33
C VAL A 25 -10.01 -3.15 -12.33
N ASP A 26 -8.83 -3.16 -12.94
CA ASP A 26 -8.58 -2.40 -14.16
C ASP A 26 -9.60 -2.90 -15.19
N ASP A 27 -10.35 -2.02 -15.85
CA ASP A 27 -11.46 -2.37 -16.77
C ASP A 27 -11.05 -3.31 -17.93
N ASN A 28 -9.74 -3.55 -18.09
CA ASN A 28 -9.17 -4.50 -19.07
C ASN A 28 -8.99 -5.94 -18.54
N TYR A 29 -9.46 -6.26 -17.33
CA TYR A 29 -9.19 -7.56 -16.70
C TYR A 29 -10.18 -8.67 -17.09
N ASP A 30 -11.33 -8.32 -17.67
CA ASP A 30 -12.38 -9.31 -18.00
C ASP A 30 -12.01 -10.25 -19.15
N ASP A 31 -11.18 -9.83 -20.10
CA ASP A 31 -10.79 -10.66 -21.25
C ASP A 31 -9.82 -11.79 -20.86
N ASN A 32 -9.07 -11.64 -19.77
CA ASN A 32 -8.09 -12.65 -19.32
C ASN A 32 -8.67 -13.71 -18.38
N ILE A 33 -9.89 -13.53 -17.87
CA ILE A 33 -10.54 -14.47 -16.93
C ILE A 33 -10.86 -15.80 -17.60
N SER A 34 -11.18 -15.80 -18.90
CA SER A 34 -11.46 -17.00 -19.66
C SER A 34 -10.23 -17.90 -19.85
N GLU A 35 -9.03 -17.31 -19.97
CA GLU A 35 -7.77 -18.03 -20.11
C GLU A 35 -7.34 -18.71 -18.81
N VAL A 36 -7.58 -18.06 -17.67
CA VAL A 36 -7.25 -18.60 -16.33
C VAL A 36 -8.08 -19.85 -15.99
N LYS A 37 -9.22 -20.05 -16.60
CA LYS A 37 -10.09 -21.23 -16.37
C LYS A 37 -9.56 -22.50 -17.03
N ASN A 38 -8.63 -22.38 -17.96
CA ASN A 38 -8.10 -23.48 -18.76
C ASN A 38 -6.66 -23.83 -18.38
N LEU A 39 -6.26 -23.57 -17.12
CA LEU A 39 -4.94 -23.97 -16.65
C LEU A 39 -4.78 -25.48 -16.69
N THR A 40 -3.64 -25.91 -17.18
CA THR A 40 -3.21 -27.31 -17.10
C THR A 40 -2.89 -27.71 -15.65
N ASP A 41 -2.86 -29.02 -15.39
CA ASP A 41 -2.50 -29.53 -14.04
C ASP A 41 -1.11 -29.05 -13.62
N ALA A 42 -0.16 -28.95 -14.55
CA ALA A 42 1.18 -28.46 -14.28
C ALA A 42 1.20 -26.98 -13.88
N GLU A 43 0.42 -26.12 -14.56
CA GLU A 43 0.30 -24.71 -14.22
C GLU A 43 -0.40 -24.50 -12.87
N THR A 44 -1.43 -25.31 -12.60
CA THR A 44 -2.12 -25.33 -11.32
C THR A 44 -1.17 -25.70 -10.17
N GLU A 45 -0.32 -26.71 -10.36
CA GLU A 45 0.67 -27.11 -9.37
C GLU A 45 1.73 -26.05 -9.14
N CYS A 46 2.24 -25.41 -10.20
CA CYS A 46 3.14 -24.24 -10.08
C CYS A 46 2.52 -23.11 -9.26
N LEU A 47 1.22 -22.82 -9.47
CA LEU A 47 0.52 -21.81 -8.67
C LEU A 47 0.36 -22.20 -7.20
N ARG A 48 0.13 -23.49 -6.90
CA ARG A 48 0.09 -23.99 -5.51
C ARG A 48 1.43 -23.82 -4.82
N GLU A 49 2.52 -24.22 -5.49
CA GLU A 49 3.87 -24.04 -4.97
C GLU A 49 4.18 -22.56 -4.72
N LEU A 50 3.85 -21.68 -5.67
CA LEU A 50 4.03 -20.23 -5.52
C LEU A 50 3.26 -19.69 -4.31
N VAL A 51 1.99 -20.05 -4.16
CA VAL A 51 1.17 -19.65 -3.01
C VAL A 51 1.77 -20.14 -1.70
N LYS A 52 2.24 -21.39 -1.66
CA LYS A 52 2.92 -21.97 -0.50
C LYS A 52 4.18 -21.18 -0.15
N MET A 53 5.04 -20.91 -1.13
CA MET A 53 6.29 -20.16 -0.93
C MET A 53 6.01 -18.72 -0.44
N LEU A 54 5.04 -18.04 -1.03
CA LEU A 54 4.62 -16.70 -0.59
C LEU A 54 4.06 -16.71 0.83
N SER A 55 3.32 -17.76 1.20
CA SER A 55 2.76 -17.90 2.55
C SER A 55 3.84 -18.16 3.59
N LEU A 56 4.84 -18.99 3.28
CA LEU A 56 5.97 -19.27 4.17
C LEU A 56 6.86 -18.03 4.39
N ASN A 57 6.95 -17.15 3.41
CA ASN A 57 7.78 -15.94 3.47
C ASN A 57 6.99 -14.66 3.76
N HIS A 58 5.73 -14.78 4.14
CA HIS A 58 4.85 -13.63 4.38
C HIS A 58 5.41 -12.65 5.43
N ASP A 59 6.09 -13.17 6.46
CA ASP A 59 6.67 -12.36 7.53
C ASP A 59 8.08 -11.85 7.21
N ASN A 60 8.70 -12.38 6.16
CA ASN A 60 10.06 -12.05 5.73
C ASN A 60 10.11 -11.26 4.41
N ASP A 61 9.08 -10.46 4.12
CA ASP A 61 9.09 -9.60 2.93
C ASP A 61 10.20 -8.54 3.06
N PRO A 62 11.23 -8.58 2.19
CA PRO A 62 12.39 -7.69 2.32
C PRO A 62 12.03 -6.21 2.12
N LYS A 63 11.01 -5.90 1.31
CA LYS A 63 10.54 -4.51 1.14
C LYS A 63 9.88 -4.03 2.42
N TYR A 64 9.05 -4.86 3.05
CA TYR A 64 8.43 -4.53 4.32
C TYR A 64 9.48 -4.30 5.41
N ILE A 65 10.44 -5.22 5.55
CA ILE A 65 11.52 -5.10 6.54
C ILE A 65 12.28 -3.78 6.34
N LYS A 66 12.58 -3.43 5.08
CA LYS A 66 13.29 -2.16 4.79
C LYS A 66 12.43 -0.94 5.11
N VAL A 67 11.14 -0.97 4.82
CA VAL A 67 10.21 0.11 5.20
C VAL A 67 10.16 0.29 6.71
N LEU A 68 10.02 -0.80 7.46
CA LEU A 68 9.98 -0.77 8.92
C LEU A 68 11.30 -0.24 9.52
N ASP A 69 12.43 -0.66 8.96
CA ASP A 69 13.75 -0.17 9.34
C ASP A 69 13.86 1.35 9.14
N ILE A 70 13.50 1.87 7.97
CA ILE A 70 13.53 3.31 7.68
C ILE A 70 12.58 4.10 8.59
N LEU A 71 11.39 3.57 8.86
CA LEU A 71 10.45 4.23 9.76
C LEU A 71 10.99 4.33 11.19
N ASN A 72 11.73 3.33 11.66
CA ASN A 72 12.30 3.31 13.01
C ASN A 72 13.65 4.00 13.13
N ASN A 73 14.51 3.92 12.12
CA ASN A 73 15.91 4.33 12.23
C ASN A 73 16.30 5.48 11.28
N GLY A 74 15.44 5.78 10.25
CA GLY A 74 15.84 6.68 9.17
C GLY A 74 16.70 5.98 8.12
N VAL A 75 17.33 6.75 7.25
CA VAL A 75 18.20 6.26 6.17
C VAL A 75 19.67 6.58 6.48
N GLU A 76 19.93 7.77 7.02
CA GLU A 76 21.26 8.24 7.43
C GLU A 76 21.39 8.15 8.95
N GLU A 77 22.60 7.97 9.48
CA GLU A 77 22.86 7.91 10.94
C GLU A 77 22.37 9.16 11.69
N SER A 78 22.33 10.30 11.02
CA SER A 78 21.85 11.57 11.59
C SER A 78 20.32 11.73 11.50
N ASP A 79 19.61 10.78 10.89
CA ASP A 79 18.18 10.89 10.73
C ASP A 79 17.43 10.62 12.03
N LEU A 80 16.36 11.38 12.24
CA LEU A 80 15.33 10.98 13.17
C LEU A 80 14.45 9.88 12.55
N PRO A 81 13.85 9.00 13.36
CA PRO A 81 12.89 8.03 12.88
C PRO A 81 11.83 8.67 11.99
N TRP A 82 11.65 8.14 10.78
CA TRP A 82 10.72 8.76 9.80
C TRP A 82 9.26 8.69 10.25
N LYS A 83 8.90 7.73 11.10
CA LYS A 83 7.58 7.66 11.74
C LYS A 83 7.25 8.91 12.58
N ASN A 84 8.26 9.60 13.10
CA ASN A 84 8.07 10.82 13.91
C ASN A 84 7.97 12.08 13.05
N ASN A 85 8.66 12.08 11.90
CA ASN A 85 8.73 13.21 10.98
C ASN A 85 7.53 13.28 10.01
N GLY A 86 6.70 12.25 10.00
CA GLY A 86 5.62 12.10 9.05
C GLY A 86 6.10 11.53 7.71
N CYS A 87 5.59 10.34 7.35
CA CYS A 87 6.00 9.59 6.17
C CYS A 87 4.81 9.22 5.29
N ILE A 88 4.96 9.41 3.97
CA ILE A 88 4.09 8.77 3.00
C ILE A 88 4.81 7.64 2.28
N ILE A 89 4.14 6.51 2.14
CA ILE A 89 4.60 5.33 1.41
C ILE A 89 3.71 5.17 0.19
N PHE A 90 4.28 5.24 -1.01
CA PHE A 90 3.54 5.07 -2.25
C PHE A 90 3.73 3.68 -2.85
N SER A 91 2.61 3.10 -3.31
CA SER A 91 2.57 1.91 -4.17
C SER A 91 1.68 2.15 -5.38
N GLN A 92 1.96 1.48 -6.51
CA GLN A 92 1.06 1.43 -7.66
C GLN A 92 -0.16 0.53 -7.37
N TYR A 93 0.01 -0.46 -6.48
CA TYR A 93 -0.95 -1.53 -6.25
C TYR A 93 -1.63 -1.39 -4.90
N TYR A 94 -2.96 -1.44 -4.91
CA TYR A 94 -3.75 -1.38 -3.69
C TYR A 94 -3.42 -2.50 -2.70
N ASP A 95 -3.29 -3.74 -3.19
CA ASP A 95 -3.01 -4.90 -2.33
C ASP A 95 -1.67 -4.76 -1.59
N SER A 96 -0.66 -4.21 -2.26
CA SER A 96 0.63 -3.92 -1.63
C SER A 96 0.51 -2.81 -0.59
N ALA A 97 -0.26 -1.75 -0.90
CA ALA A 97 -0.51 -0.66 0.03
C ALA A 97 -1.29 -1.15 1.27
N TYR A 98 -2.33 -1.95 1.06
CA TYR A 98 -3.12 -2.54 2.15
C TYR A 98 -2.27 -3.44 3.04
N PHE A 99 -1.51 -4.37 2.44
CA PHE A 99 -0.62 -5.28 3.16
C PHE A 99 0.39 -4.53 4.05
N ILE A 100 1.06 -3.51 3.48
CA ILE A 100 2.02 -2.70 4.21
C ILE A 100 1.34 -1.95 5.36
N ALA A 101 0.19 -1.33 5.11
CA ALA A 101 -0.54 -0.58 6.14
C ALA A 101 -1.02 -1.48 7.28
N GLU A 102 -1.59 -2.64 6.97
CA GLU A 102 -2.02 -3.63 7.96
C GLU A 102 -0.85 -4.11 8.82
N LYS A 103 0.26 -4.50 8.18
CA LYS A 103 1.42 -5.04 8.88
C LYS A 103 2.11 -3.98 9.74
N LEU A 104 2.27 -2.76 9.22
CA LEU A 104 2.79 -1.64 10.00
C LEU A 104 1.95 -1.33 11.24
N SER A 105 0.63 -1.45 11.17
CA SER A 105 -0.23 -1.18 12.32
C SER A 105 -0.12 -2.22 13.42
N LYS A 106 0.34 -3.44 13.09
CA LYS A 106 0.65 -4.50 14.08
C LYS A 106 2.02 -4.29 14.73
N ASP A 107 3.01 -3.88 13.93
CA ASP A 107 4.39 -3.72 14.38
C ASP A 107 4.67 -2.32 15.00
N LEU A 108 3.79 -1.35 14.75
CA LEU A 108 3.83 0.01 15.30
C LEU A 108 2.49 0.35 16.00
N PRO A 109 2.14 -0.33 17.11
CA PRO A 109 0.81 -0.24 17.74
C PRO A 109 0.48 1.17 18.24
N ASP A 110 1.49 1.99 18.55
CA ASP A 110 1.30 3.37 19.00
C ASP A 110 1.00 4.34 17.84
N ASN A 111 1.02 3.87 16.59
CA ASN A 111 0.82 4.69 15.41
C ASN A 111 -0.50 4.33 14.70
N VAL A 112 -1.27 5.35 14.38
CA VAL A 112 -2.38 5.21 13.41
C VAL A 112 -1.80 5.22 12.00
N ILE A 113 -2.05 4.16 11.23
CA ILE A 113 -1.58 4.03 9.86
C ILE A 113 -2.71 4.36 8.90
N GLY A 114 -2.58 5.47 8.17
CA GLY A 114 -3.56 5.85 7.17
C GLY A 114 -3.41 5.03 5.90
N LEU A 115 -4.54 4.69 5.27
CA LEU A 115 -4.59 4.11 3.93
C LEU A 115 -5.40 5.05 3.03
N TYR A 116 -4.77 5.54 1.96
CA TYR A 116 -5.38 6.47 1.02
C TYR A 116 -5.41 5.86 -0.38
N ALA A 117 -6.58 5.40 -0.79
CA ALA A 117 -6.77 4.64 -2.03
C ALA A 117 -7.90 5.19 -2.89
N GLY A 118 -7.96 4.76 -4.14
CA GLY A 118 -9.06 5.08 -5.05
C GLY A 118 -10.41 4.51 -4.57
N GLY A 119 -11.51 4.99 -5.16
CA GLY A 119 -12.84 4.55 -4.78
C GLY A 119 -13.17 4.81 -3.30
N GLU A 120 -13.89 3.90 -2.68
CA GLU A 120 -14.27 3.92 -1.27
C GLU A 120 -13.36 3.06 -0.37
N LYS A 121 -12.11 2.84 -0.80
CA LYS A 121 -11.15 1.94 -0.15
C LYS A 121 -10.19 2.67 0.80
N SER A 122 -10.45 3.93 1.10
CA SER A 122 -9.67 4.70 2.07
C SER A 122 -10.12 4.41 3.49
N GLY A 123 -9.17 4.51 4.43
CA GLY A 123 -9.41 4.27 5.84
C GLY A 123 -8.13 4.38 6.64
N TYR A 124 -8.12 3.81 7.83
CA TYR A 124 -6.93 3.72 8.66
C TYR A 124 -6.88 2.41 9.41
N PHE A 125 -5.70 2.02 9.84
CA PHE A 125 -5.47 0.88 10.70
C PHE A 125 -5.09 1.33 12.10
N LEU A 126 -5.64 0.67 13.09
CA LEU A 126 -5.30 0.80 14.50
C LEU A 126 -5.19 -0.59 15.11
N ASN A 127 -4.03 -0.93 15.69
CA ASN A 127 -3.77 -2.23 16.28
C ASN A 127 -4.13 -3.43 15.37
N GLY A 128 -3.80 -3.33 14.08
CA GLY A 128 -4.09 -4.36 13.08
C GLY A 128 -5.54 -4.39 12.56
N SER A 129 -6.44 -3.58 13.12
CA SER A 129 -7.85 -3.50 12.70
C SER A 129 -8.06 -2.37 11.70
N TYR A 130 -8.72 -2.69 10.58
CA TYR A 130 -9.07 -1.69 9.55
C TYR A 130 -10.36 -0.96 9.91
N HIS A 131 -10.34 0.36 9.76
CA HIS A 131 -11.48 1.25 9.93
C HIS A 131 -11.69 2.03 8.63
N LYS A 132 -12.79 1.76 7.93
CA LYS A 132 -13.15 2.51 6.72
C LYS A 132 -13.41 3.97 7.09
N ASP A 133 -12.87 4.90 6.31
CA ASP A 133 -13.06 6.33 6.50
C ASP A 133 -13.01 7.07 5.15
N SER A 134 -13.59 8.26 5.10
CA SER A 134 -13.60 9.06 3.88
C SER A 134 -12.22 9.65 3.58
N LYS A 135 -11.94 9.89 2.29
CA LYS A 135 -10.71 10.57 1.86
C LYS A 135 -10.50 11.91 2.57
N ASP A 136 -11.56 12.68 2.77
CA ASP A 136 -11.46 14.01 3.39
C ASP A 136 -11.21 13.90 4.89
N SER A 137 -11.76 12.90 5.57
CA SER A 137 -11.44 12.60 6.96
C SER A 137 -9.96 12.21 7.10
N ILE A 138 -9.43 11.32 6.24
CA ILE A 138 -8.00 10.94 6.26
C ILE A 138 -7.12 12.16 6.04
N LYS A 139 -7.43 13.04 5.06
CA LYS A 139 -6.69 14.30 4.84
C LYS A 139 -6.68 15.17 6.09
N SER A 140 -7.82 15.29 6.76
CA SER A 140 -7.95 16.08 7.98
C SER A 140 -7.11 15.50 9.11
N LYS A 141 -7.13 14.18 9.31
CA LYS A 141 -6.32 13.47 10.30
C LYS A 141 -4.81 13.62 10.04
N VAL A 142 -4.38 13.57 8.78
CA VAL A 142 -2.97 13.83 8.40
C VAL A 142 -2.60 15.28 8.70
N LYS A 143 -3.44 16.24 8.32
CA LYS A 143 -3.22 17.67 8.59
C LYS A 143 -3.13 17.97 10.09
N ASN A 144 -3.91 17.30 10.91
CA ASN A 144 -3.94 17.46 12.36
C ASN A 144 -2.84 16.64 13.07
N HIS A 145 -1.95 15.96 12.34
CA HIS A 145 -0.90 15.09 12.88
C HIS A 145 -1.41 13.86 13.67
N GLU A 146 -2.69 13.51 13.53
CA GLU A 146 -3.27 12.28 14.08
C GLU A 146 -2.76 11.04 13.32
N ILE A 147 -2.57 11.18 12.00
CA ILE A 147 -1.93 10.19 11.13
C ILE A 147 -0.58 10.75 10.67
N LYS A 148 0.50 10.13 11.12
CA LYS A 148 1.87 10.46 10.71
C LYS A 148 2.44 9.52 9.66
N ILE A 149 1.89 8.32 9.53
CA ILE A 149 2.26 7.35 8.51
C ILE A 149 1.06 7.14 7.59
N LEU A 150 1.22 7.50 6.34
CA LEU A 150 0.19 7.36 5.31
C LEU A 150 0.69 6.40 4.24
N VAL A 151 -0.08 5.38 3.91
CA VAL A 151 0.17 4.52 2.76
C VAL A 151 -0.82 4.88 1.67
N GLY A 152 -0.35 5.16 0.46
CA GLY A 152 -1.19 5.66 -0.62
C GLY A 152 -0.95 4.98 -1.95
N THR A 153 -2.00 4.90 -2.79
CA THR A 153 -1.88 4.49 -4.18
C THR A 153 -1.74 5.70 -5.10
N ASP A 154 -1.13 5.50 -6.29
CA ASP A 154 -0.97 6.56 -7.28
C ASP A 154 -2.33 7.15 -7.70
N ALA A 155 -3.34 6.31 -7.90
CA ALA A 155 -4.69 6.73 -8.28
C ALA A 155 -5.34 7.66 -7.23
N ALA A 156 -4.96 7.51 -5.97
CA ALA A 156 -5.48 8.31 -4.88
C ALA A 156 -4.65 9.57 -4.61
N SER A 157 -3.44 9.65 -5.15
CA SER A 157 -2.54 10.77 -4.88
C SER A 157 -3.04 12.11 -5.44
N GLU A 158 -3.96 12.09 -6.40
CA GLU A 158 -4.57 13.31 -6.94
C GLU A 158 -5.35 14.08 -5.87
N GLY A 159 -5.04 15.36 -5.73
CA GLY A 159 -5.67 16.23 -4.73
C GLY A 159 -5.17 16.10 -3.29
N LEU A 160 -4.21 15.23 -2.99
CA LEU A 160 -3.55 15.20 -1.68
C LEU A 160 -2.61 16.39 -1.52
N ASN A 161 -2.75 17.06 -0.38
CA ASN A 161 -1.79 18.03 0.12
C ASN A 161 -1.16 17.48 1.41
N LEU A 162 0.12 17.16 1.35
CA LEU A 162 0.85 16.45 2.40
C LEU A 162 1.98 17.31 3.00
N GLN A 163 1.73 18.60 3.18
CA GLN A 163 2.72 19.55 3.72
C GLN A 163 3.14 19.25 5.16
N THR A 164 2.41 18.40 5.86
CA THR A 164 2.73 17.94 7.22
C THR A 164 3.61 16.68 7.26
N LEU A 165 3.78 16.00 6.12
CA LEU A 165 4.66 14.85 5.97
C LEU A 165 5.95 15.30 5.30
N SER A 166 7.10 14.93 5.86
CA SER A 166 8.40 15.39 5.36
C SER A 166 9.23 14.29 4.70
N THR A 167 8.75 13.05 4.73
CA THR A 167 9.47 11.92 4.16
C THR A 167 8.56 11.10 3.23
N LEU A 168 9.17 10.50 2.19
CA LEU A 168 8.49 9.70 1.19
C LEU A 168 9.27 8.42 0.92
N ILE A 169 8.58 7.29 0.91
CA ILE A 169 9.12 6.00 0.48
C ILE A 169 8.35 5.55 -0.77
N ASN A 170 9.06 5.24 -1.86
CA ASN A 170 8.49 4.57 -3.01
C ASN A 170 8.66 3.05 -2.82
N LEU A 171 7.57 2.34 -2.50
CA LEU A 171 7.56 0.88 -2.36
C LEU A 171 7.84 0.18 -3.68
N ASP A 172 7.40 0.81 -4.76
CA ASP A 172 7.66 0.44 -6.14
C ASP A 172 7.92 1.69 -6.99
N LEU A 173 8.72 1.51 -8.04
CA LEU A 173 9.05 2.57 -8.98
C LEU A 173 8.19 2.42 -10.23
N PRO A 174 7.34 3.41 -10.56
CA PRO A 174 6.56 3.36 -11.79
C PRO A 174 7.49 3.50 -13.00
N TRP A 175 7.14 2.82 -14.10
CA TRP A 175 7.84 2.94 -15.38
C TRP A 175 7.83 4.38 -15.94
N ASN A 176 6.77 5.12 -15.67
CA ASN A 176 6.66 6.51 -16.10
C ASN A 176 7.31 7.43 -15.06
N PRO A 177 8.43 8.09 -15.36
CA PRO A 177 9.11 9.00 -14.44
C PRO A 177 8.26 10.19 -14.01
N THR A 178 7.29 10.60 -14.83
CA THR A 178 6.36 11.67 -14.47
C THR A 178 5.55 11.35 -13.21
N ARG A 179 5.22 10.08 -12.99
CA ARG A 179 4.53 9.65 -11.76
C ARG A 179 5.41 9.84 -10.52
N LEU A 180 6.71 9.59 -10.62
CA LEU A 180 7.65 9.87 -9.51
C LEU A 180 7.69 11.36 -9.18
N GLU A 181 7.73 12.22 -10.19
CA GLU A 181 7.70 13.67 -9.98
C GLU A 181 6.34 14.12 -9.39
N GLN A 182 5.25 13.50 -9.81
CA GLN A 182 3.94 13.74 -9.22
C GLN A 182 3.90 13.34 -7.73
N ARG A 183 4.45 12.16 -7.37
CA ARG A 183 4.56 11.73 -5.95
C ARG A 183 5.38 12.73 -5.13
N LYS A 184 6.55 13.15 -5.63
CA LYS A 184 7.37 14.19 -4.99
C LYS A 184 6.61 15.50 -4.82
N GLY A 185 5.90 15.94 -5.86
CA GLY A 185 5.10 17.15 -5.85
C GLY A 185 3.94 17.14 -4.83
N ARG A 186 3.63 16.01 -4.19
CA ARG A 186 2.63 15.96 -3.09
C ARG A 186 3.19 16.45 -1.77
N ILE A 187 4.47 16.25 -1.52
CA ILE A 187 5.14 16.71 -0.30
C ILE A 187 6.03 17.94 -0.53
N GLN A 188 6.60 18.11 -1.72
CA GLN A 188 7.37 19.29 -2.10
C GLN A 188 6.46 20.40 -2.63
N ARG A 189 5.77 21.09 -1.73
CA ARG A 189 4.85 22.19 -2.10
C ARG A 189 5.13 23.43 -1.28
N ILE A 190 4.70 24.60 -1.83
CA ILE A 190 4.66 25.86 -1.09
C ILE A 190 3.84 25.65 0.19
N GLY A 191 4.41 25.97 1.34
CA GLY A 191 3.82 25.73 2.66
C GLY A 191 4.23 24.42 3.32
N GLN A 192 5.22 23.69 2.78
CA GLN A 192 5.85 22.57 3.47
C GLN A 192 6.49 23.07 4.79
N ILE A 193 6.14 22.39 5.89
CA ILE A 193 6.59 22.78 7.24
C ILE A 193 8.06 22.42 7.45
N ALA A 194 8.50 21.29 6.88
CA ALA A 194 9.87 20.83 7.02
C ALA A 194 10.82 21.61 6.10
N SER A 195 12.00 21.94 6.61
CA SER A 195 13.07 22.60 5.84
C SER A 195 13.67 21.70 4.76
N LYS A 196 13.57 20.39 4.92
CA LYS A 196 14.04 19.37 3.97
C LYS A 196 13.01 18.25 3.84
N VAL A 197 12.83 17.78 2.62
CA VAL A 197 12.03 16.58 2.29
C VAL A 197 13.01 15.47 1.91
N LYS A 198 12.85 14.30 2.52
CA LYS A 198 13.66 13.12 2.23
C LYS A 198 12.85 12.11 1.44
N ILE A 199 13.48 11.49 0.44
CA ILE A 199 12.85 10.52 -0.45
C ILE A 199 13.71 9.28 -0.53
N PHE A 200 13.11 8.12 -0.32
CA PHE A 200 13.72 6.81 -0.51
C PHE A 200 13.04 6.10 -1.70
N ASN A 201 13.88 5.59 -2.64
CA ASN A 201 13.45 4.90 -3.85
C ASN A 201 13.89 3.44 -3.84
#